data_a33d7a906b592c95ad8d74be2b279702
#
_entry.id   a33d7a906b592c95ad8d74be2b279702
#
_cell.length_a   1.000
_cell.length_b   1.000
_cell.length_c   1.000
_cell.angle_alpha   90.00
_cell.angle_beta   90.00
_cell.angle_gamma   90.00
#
_symmetry.space_group_name_H-M   'P 1'
#
loop_
_entity.id
_entity.type
_entity.pdbx_description
1 polymer ?
#
loop_
_entity_poly.entity_id
_entity_poly.type
_entity_poly.pdbx_seq_one_letter_code
_entity_poly.pdbx_strand_id
1 'polypeptide(L)'
;MHYRNGREAHNGDKVISLGGYGTGPVNINAVGILFDAVAGNDYCNGSIASIIGGPVVGACMCDCLHLDDVAAMLAEKGLDKRPAGK
;
A
#
# COMPACT_ATOMS: atom_id res chain seq x y z
N MET A 1 1.56 1.84 -14.27
CA MET A 1 1.96 1.38 -12.93
C MET A 1 0.73 1.29 -12.04
N HIS A 2 0.44 0.11 -11.52
CA HIS A 2 -0.81 -0.15 -10.81
C HIS A 2 -0.54 -0.91 -9.52
N TYR A 3 -1.37 -0.64 -8.52
CA TYR A 3 -1.41 -1.43 -7.29
C TYR A 3 -1.95 -2.84 -7.56
N ARG A 4 -1.88 -3.69 -6.54
CA ARG A 4 -2.29 -5.10 -6.66
C ARG A 4 -3.73 -5.27 -7.15
N ASN A 5 -4.62 -4.35 -6.80
CA ASN A 5 -6.03 -4.40 -7.20
C ASN A 5 -6.34 -3.71 -8.53
N GLY A 6 -5.32 -3.25 -9.24
CA GLY A 6 -5.48 -2.60 -10.54
C GLY A 6 -5.65 -1.09 -10.51
N ARG A 7 -5.73 -0.48 -9.33
CA ARG A 7 -5.80 0.98 -9.22
C ARG A 7 -4.49 1.60 -9.67
N GLU A 8 -4.55 2.67 -10.45
CA GLU A 8 -3.36 3.36 -10.91
C GLU A 8 -2.62 4.04 -9.75
N ALA A 9 -1.30 3.88 -9.74
CA ALA A 9 -0.45 4.43 -8.69
C ALA A 9 0.07 5.82 -9.07
N HIS A 10 0.05 6.74 -8.11
CA HIS A 10 0.56 8.11 -8.28
C HIS A 10 1.44 8.47 -7.09
N ASN A 11 2.51 9.22 -7.37
CA ASN A 11 3.32 9.80 -6.30
C ASN A 11 2.46 10.68 -5.40
N GLY A 12 2.66 10.58 -4.11
CA GLY A 12 1.84 11.27 -3.11
C GLY A 12 0.72 10.42 -2.54
N ASP A 13 0.45 9.24 -3.12
CA ASP A 13 -0.56 8.33 -2.58
C ASP A 13 -0.14 7.81 -1.21
N LYS A 14 -1.13 7.66 -0.33
CA LYS A 14 -0.97 6.93 0.92
C LYS A 14 -1.08 5.44 0.61
N VAL A 15 -0.04 4.68 0.93
CA VAL A 15 0.05 3.28 0.53
C VAL A 15 0.47 2.37 1.67
N ILE A 16 0.13 1.11 1.52
CA ILE A 16 0.59 0.04 2.38
C ILE A 16 1.31 -1.00 1.52
N SER A 17 2.50 -1.40 1.93
CA SER A 17 3.21 -2.51 1.30
C SER A 17 2.86 -3.80 2.01
N LEU A 18 2.37 -4.76 1.23
CA LEU A 18 1.93 -6.05 1.75
C LEU A 18 3.09 -7.04 1.88
N GLY A 19 4.28 -6.61 1.48
CA GLY A 19 5.48 -7.43 1.54
C GLY A 19 5.38 -8.67 0.69
N GLY A 20 6.45 -9.42 0.73
CA GLY A 20 6.46 -10.74 0.16
C GLY A 20 6.62 -10.78 -1.35
N TYR A 21 7.14 -11.88 -1.79
CA TYR A 21 7.35 -12.16 -3.19
C TYR A 21 6.25 -13.13 -3.65
N GLY A 22 5.15 -12.56 -4.10
CA GLY A 22 4.17 -13.27 -4.91
C GLY A 22 3.20 -14.16 -4.14
N THR A 23 3.61 -15.24 -3.53
CA THR A 23 2.71 -16.30 -3.05
C THR A 23 2.70 -16.52 -1.54
N GLY A 24 3.47 -15.73 -0.80
CA GLY A 24 3.51 -15.84 0.65
C GLY A 24 2.35 -15.13 1.33
N PRO A 25 2.20 -15.30 2.63
CA PRO A 25 1.22 -14.55 3.39
C PRO A 25 1.56 -13.06 3.39
N VAL A 26 0.54 -12.23 3.59
CA VAL A 26 0.74 -10.80 3.71
C VAL A 26 1.65 -10.51 4.91
N ASN A 27 2.65 -9.68 4.67
CA ASN A 27 3.57 -9.22 5.70
C ASN A 27 3.77 -7.72 5.51
N ILE A 28 3.03 -6.93 6.27
CA ILE A 28 3.06 -5.47 6.12
C ILE A 28 4.40 -4.96 6.60
N ASN A 29 5.19 -4.41 5.68
CA ASN A 29 6.53 -3.92 5.98
C ASN A 29 6.67 -2.41 5.83
N ALA A 30 5.68 -1.72 5.28
CA ALA A 30 5.68 -0.27 5.21
C ALA A 30 4.27 0.28 5.07
N VAL A 31 4.03 1.41 5.71
CA VAL A 31 2.84 2.23 5.53
C VAL A 31 3.33 3.67 5.40
N GLY A 32 2.98 4.35 4.35
CA GLY A 32 3.48 5.70 4.15
C GLY A 32 3.06 6.32 2.83
N ILE A 33 3.90 7.23 2.35
CA ILE A 33 3.63 8.01 1.15
C ILE A 33 4.54 7.52 0.03
N LEU A 34 3.93 7.23 -1.11
CA LEU A 34 4.64 6.83 -2.33
C LEU A 34 5.36 8.04 -2.94
N PHE A 35 6.62 7.86 -3.32
CA PHE A 35 7.38 8.86 -4.07
C PHE A 35 8.38 8.14 -5.01
N ASP A 36 8.92 8.90 -5.94
CA ASP A 36 9.87 8.39 -6.95
C ASP A 36 9.36 7.19 -7.74
N ALA A 37 8.05 7.05 -7.83
CA ALA A 37 7.45 6.08 -8.73
C ALA A 37 7.52 6.65 -10.15
N VAL A 38 8.12 5.89 -11.06
CA VAL A 38 8.31 6.33 -12.45
C VAL A 38 7.51 5.41 -13.35
N ALA A 39 6.46 5.96 -13.95
CA ALA A 39 5.65 5.24 -14.92
C ALA A 39 6.44 4.98 -16.21
N GLY A 40 6.16 3.87 -16.87
CA GLY A 40 6.71 3.59 -18.20
C GLY A 40 8.02 2.82 -18.22
N ASN A 41 8.59 2.44 -17.06
CA ASN A 41 9.69 1.49 -17.04
C ASN A 41 9.14 0.05 -16.93
N ASP A 42 10.00 -0.92 -17.15
CA ASP A 42 9.62 -2.34 -17.08
C ASP A 42 9.37 -2.81 -15.65
N TYR A 43 9.66 -1.96 -14.67
CA TYR A 43 9.50 -2.25 -13.26
C TYR A 43 8.51 -1.28 -12.66
N CYS A 44 7.52 -1.78 -11.95
CA CYS A 44 6.52 -0.95 -11.28
C CYS A 44 6.98 -0.54 -9.87
N ASN A 45 8.22 -0.08 -9.77
CA ASN A 45 8.85 0.21 -8.49
C ASN A 45 8.68 1.67 -8.09
N GLY A 46 8.56 1.87 -6.80
CA GLY A 46 8.58 3.18 -6.17
C GLY A 46 9.19 3.09 -4.79
N SER A 47 9.27 4.23 -4.13
CA SER A 47 9.78 4.34 -2.76
C SER A 47 8.66 4.74 -1.83
N ILE A 48 8.69 4.23 -0.60
CA ILE A 48 7.69 4.56 0.43
C ILE A 48 8.41 5.26 1.57
N ALA A 49 8.00 6.50 1.85
CA ALA A 49 8.39 7.22 3.06
C ALA A 49 7.52 6.70 4.20
N SER A 50 8.07 5.80 4.99
CA SER A 50 7.32 5.07 6.01
C SER A 50 6.96 5.96 7.19
N ILE A 51 5.69 5.97 7.60
CA ILE A 51 5.22 6.70 8.79
C ILE A 51 5.53 5.96 10.08
N ILE A 52 5.90 4.69 10.00
CA ILE A 52 6.28 3.91 11.19
C ILE A 52 7.76 4.04 11.54
N GLY A 53 8.46 4.91 10.82
CA GLY A 53 9.88 5.16 11.05
C GLY A 53 10.78 4.20 10.29
N GLY A 54 12.09 4.43 10.44
CA GLY A 54 13.07 3.63 9.75
C GLY A 54 13.43 4.15 8.35
N PRO A 55 14.21 3.39 7.61
CA PRO A 55 14.65 3.79 6.28
C PRO A 55 13.49 3.77 5.27
N VAL A 56 13.70 4.48 4.17
CA VAL A 56 12.82 4.39 3.01
C VAL A 56 12.75 2.96 2.51
N VAL A 57 11.57 2.50 2.17
CA VAL A 57 11.34 1.14 1.67
C VAL A 57 11.05 1.19 0.18
N GLY A 58 11.87 0.50 -0.62
CA GLY A 58 11.58 0.27 -2.03
C GLY A 58 10.55 -0.84 -2.17
N ALA A 59 9.59 -0.67 -3.08
CA ALA A 59 8.54 -1.67 -3.26
C ALA A 59 8.07 -1.71 -4.71
N CYS A 60 7.61 -2.88 -5.13
CA CYS A 60 6.86 -3.02 -6.36
C CYS A 60 5.40 -2.67 -6.08
N MET A 61 4.79 -1.87 -6.94
CA MET A 61 3.40 -1.45 -6.74
C MET A 61 2.43 -2.63 -6.77
N CYS A 62 2.78 -3.71 -7.47
CA CYS A 62 1.99 -4.95 -7.42
C CYS A 62 1.92 -5.57 -6.01
N ASP A 63 2.81 -5.17 -5.12
CA ASP A 63 2.82 -5.63 -3.73
C ASP A 63 2.18 -4.62 -2.78
N CYS A 64 1.54 -3.59 -3.31
CA CYS A 64 0.99 -2.49 -2.52
C CYS A 64 -0.49 -2.27 -2.80
N LEU A 65 -1.14 -1.62 -1.84
CA LEU A 65 -2.51 -1.12 -2.00
C LEU A 65 -2.56 0.34 -1.57
N HIS A 66 -3.47 1.08 -2.18
CA HIS A 66 -3.81 2.42 -1.72
C HIS A 66 -4.61 2.32 -0.42
N LEU A 67 -4.32 3.19 0.54
CA LEU A 67 -4.98 3.12 1.86
C LEU A 67 -6.48 3.38 1.78
N ASP A 68 -6.95 4.16 0.82
CA ASP A 68 -8.40 4.35 0.64
C ASP A 68 -9.11 3.04 0.30
N ASP A 69 -8.44 2.17 -0.45
CA ASP A 69 -8.99 0.85 -0.80
C ASP A 69 -8.96 -0.09 0.40
N VAL A 70 -7.94 0.04 1.25
CA VAL A 70 -7.90 -0.70 2.53
C VAL A 70 -9.04 -0.25 3.44
N ALA A 71 -9.30 1.05 3.51
CA ALA A 71 -10.42 1.58 4.30
C ALA A 71 -11.75 1.04 3.80
N ALA A 72 -11.94 0.95 2.48
CA ALA A 72 -13.15 0.38 1.88
C ALA A 72 -13.32 -1.11 2.25
N MET A 73 -12.22 -1.87 2.26
CA MET A 73 -12.27 -3.27 2.67
C MET A 73 -12.63 -3.42 4.15
N LEU A 74 -12.14 -2.53 5.00
CA LEU A 74 -12.50 -2.52 6.41
C LEU A 74 -13.97 -2.22 6.60
N ALA A 75 -14.53 -1.30 5.82
CA ALA A 75 -15.96 -0.97 5.85
C ALA A 75 -16.82 -2.18 5.47
N GLU A 76 -16.40 -2.93 4.45
CA GLU A 76 -17.09 -4.17 4.05
C GLU A 76 -17.15 -5.21 5.16
N LYS A 77 -16.13 -5.23 6.02
CA LYS A 77 -16.05 -6.15 7.17
C LYS A 77 -16.71 -5.58 8.43
N GLY A 78 -17.28 -4.38 8.35
CA GLY A 78 -17.86 -3.71 9.51
C GLY A 78 -16.84 -3.21 10.51
N LEU A 79 -15.58 -3.08 10.11
CA LEU A 79 -14.47 -2.69 10.99
C LEU A 79 -14.17 -1.19 10.94
N ASP A 80 -14.94 -0.42 10.19
CA ASP A 80 -14.83 1.03 10.09
C ASP A 80 -15.51 1.77 11.24
N LYS A 81 -16.25 1.06 12.08
CA LYS A 81 -17.02 1.63 13.18
C LYS A 81 -16.60 1.03 14.50
N ARG A 82 -16.69 1.84 15.54
CA ARG A 82 -16.45 1.36 16.90
C ARG A 82 -17.55 0.40 17.34
N PRO A 83 -17.21 -0.61 18.14
CA PRO A 83 -18.24 -1.46 18.75
C PRO A 83 -19.21 -0.63 19.61
N ALA A 84 -20.44 -1.11 19.74
CA ALA A 84 -21.43 -0.48 20.60
C ALA A 84 -20.92 -0.38 22.03
N GLY A 85 -21.10 0.76 22.65
CA GLY A 85 -20.66 1.00 24.04
C GLY A 85 -19.21 1.45 24.20
N LYS A 86 -18.52 1.76 23.11
CA LYS A 86 -17.12 2.23 23.15
C LYS A 86 -16.97 3.69 22.75
#